data_f60019fe968b1345beb28faa38bd5a8f
#
_entry.id   f60019fe968b1345beb28faa38bd5a8f
#
_cell.length_a   1.000
_cell.length_b   1.000
_cell.length_c   1.000
_cell.angle_alpha   90.00
_cell.angle_beta   90.00
_cell.angle_gamma   90.00
#
_symmetry.space_group_name_H-M   'P 1'
#
loop_
_entity.id
_entity.type
_entity.pdbx_description
1 polymer ?
#
loop_
_entity_poly.entity_id
_entity_poly.type
_entity_poly.pdbx_seq_one_letter_code
_entity_poly.pdbx_strand_id
1 'polypeptide(L)'
;RETGEVRFTDANGHTILREKTNGGKEFTPIEVEGTKGYTLRQVFESEDEEGLYGLGQHQSDEFNYKGKNEELFQYNTKVSVPFIVSSKGYGVLWHNYSLSRFGDKRPYADLGDVFGLYGKDGRAGALTATYYTDKAKNSVLIQRDEDKVDYENLKTIKNLPADFPKPSASATWEGEIEAKETGTYHFKLHYAGYTKVFVNNEEIIPERWRAAWNPNDYKATADLEKGKRYPIRIEWLPDGDVSYIGLKVLSPLPEEERERLA
;
A
#
# COMPACT_ATOMS: atom_id res chain seq x y z
N ARG A 1 -31.59 -7.54 -19.35
CA ARG A 1 -32.40 -6.73 -18.41
C ARG A 1 -32.68 -7.46 -17.08
N GLU A 2 -32.64 -8.81 -17.10
CA GLU A 2 -32.94 -9.60 -15.88
C GLU A 2 -31.84 -9.56 -14.82
N THR A 3 -30.57 -9.43 -15.24
CA THR A 3 -29.40 -9.38 -14.32
C THR A 3 -29.01 -7.96 -13.90
N GLY A 4 -29.44 -6.93 -14.64
CA GLY A 4 -28.98 -5.56 -14.42
C GLY A 4 -27.51 -5.31 -14.80
N GLU A 5 -26.85 -6.28 -15.44
CA GLU A 5 -25.46 -6.17 -15.92
C GLU A 5 -25.33 -5.04 -16.96
N VAL A 6 -24.27 -4.26 -16.82
CA VAL A 6 -23.95 -3.16 -17.73
C VAL A 6 -22.84 -3.56 -18.68
N ARG A 7 -23.09 -3.35 -19.98
CA ARG A 7 -22.13 -3.56 -21.04
C ARG A 7 -22.12 -2.37 -21.99
N PHE A 8 -20.94 -1.89 -22.32
CA PHE A 8 -20.71 -0.82 -23.30
C PHE A 8 -20.18 -1.46 -24.58
N THR A 9 -20.77 -1.11 -25.71
CA THR A 9 -20.38 -1.62 -27.02
C THR A 9 -20.13 -0.48 -28.00
N ASP A 10 -19.29 -0.73 -29.01
CA ASP A 10 -19.14 0.16 -30.16
C ASP A 10 -20.38 0.08 -31.09
N ALA A 11 -20.35 0.87 -32.16
CA ALA A 11 -21.42 0.89 -33.15
C ALA A 11 -21.62 -0.44 -33.91
N ASN A 12 -20.62 -1.32 -33.91
CA ASN A 12 -20.64 -2.63 -34.54
C ASN A 12 -21.06 -3.75 -33.57
N GLY A 13 -21.30 -3.40 -32.29
CA GLY A 13 -21.70 -4.37 -31.26
C GLY A 13 -20.52 -5.05 -30.56
N HIS A 14 -19.27 -4.66 -30.83
CA HIS A 14 -18.11 -5.19 -30.08
C HIS A 14 -18.10 -4.62 -28.68
N THR A 15 -17.83 -5.47 -27.69
CA THR A 15 -17.75 -5.05 -26.30
C THR A 15 -16.50 -4.18 -26.06
N ILE A 16 -16.70 -2.99 -25.54
CA ILE A 16 -15.65 -2.07 -25.10
C ILE A 16 -15.32 -2.30 -23.63
N LEU A 17 -16.36 -2.36 -22.79
CA LEU A 17 -16.27 -2.55 -21.36
C LEU A 17 -17.50 -3.31 -20.86
N ARG A 18 -17.29 -4.31 -20.02
CA ARG A 18 -18.35 -5.10 -19.44
C ARG A 18 -18.22 -5.20 -17.95
N GLU A 19 -19.32 -5.06 -17.24
CA GLU A 19 -19.42 -5.39 -15.84
C GLU A 19 -19.18 -6.89 -15.65
N LYS A 20 -18.47 -7.25 -14.57
CA LYS A 20 -18.24 -8.65 -14.23
C LYS A 20 -19.54 -9.39 -14.04
N THR A 21 -19.69 -10.50 -14.76
CA THR A 21 -20.87 -11.35 -14.68
C THR A 21 -21.04 -11.93 -13.27
N ASN A 22 -22.26 -11.88 -12.75
CA ASN A 22 -22.65 -12.45 -11.44
C ASN A 22 -21.88 -11.87 -10.22
N GLY A 23 -21.43 -10.63 -10.25
CA GLY A 23 -20.74 -10.04 -9.09
C GLY A 23 -20.17 -8.65 -9.35
N GLY A 24 -20.56 -8.02 -10.43
CA GLY A 24 -20.08 -6.70 -10.82
C GLY A 24 -20.56 -5.55 -9.93
N LYS A 25 -21.65 -5.73 -9.15
CA LYS A 25 -22.21 -4.71 -8.25
C LYS A 25 -22.41 -5.25 -6.84
N GLU A 26 -21.90 -4.50 -5.88
CA GLU A 26 -22.14 -4.76 -4.46
C GLU A 26 -22.68 -3.49 -3.81
N PHE A 27 -23.80 -3.61 -3.08
CA PHE A 27 -24.36 -2.54 -2.26
C PHE A 27 -24.32 -3.00 -0.80
N THR A 28 -23.49 -2.39 0.01
CA THR A 28 -23.40 -2.69 1.43
C THR A 28 -24.09 -1.58 2.22
N PRO A 29 -25.16 -1.86 2.98
CA PRO A 29 -25.83 -0.85 3.80
C PRO A 29 -24.85 -0.24 4.81
N ILE A 30 -24.93 1.09 4.97
CA ILE A 30 -24.21 1.84 6.01
C ILE A 30 -25.14 2.84 6.68
N GLU A 31 -24.78 3.26 7.88
CA GLU A 31 -25.40 4.38 8.57
C GLU A 31 -24.29 5.36 9.01
N VAL A 32 -24.44 6.62 8.66
CA VAL A 32 -23.52 7.69 9.03
C VAL A 32 -24.31 8.79 9.69
N GLU A 33 -24.04 9.09 10.94
CA GLU A 33 -24.71 10.12 11.74
C GLU A 33 -26.25 10.03 11.67
N GLY A 34 -26.77 8.79 11.76
CA GLY A 34 -28.21 8.51 11.69
C GLY A 34 -28.81 8.49 10.27
N THR A 35 -28.04 8.79 9.26
CA THR A 35 -28.47 8.72 7.86
C THR A 35 -28.10 7.38 7.22
N LYS A 36 -29.12 6.67 6.73
CA LYS A 36 -28.94 5.39 6.04
C LYS A 36 -28.47 5.60 4.60
N GLY A 37 -27.53 4.81 4.15
CA GLY A 37 -26.99 4.84 2.82
C GLY A 37 -26.37 3.51 2.41
N TYR A 38 -25.57 3.53 1.34
CA TYR A 38 -24.87 2.35 0.85
C TYR A 38 -23.43 2.72 0.47
N THR A 39 -22.49 1.81 0.74
CA THR A 39 -21.27 1.76 -0.04
C THR A 39 -21.53 0.98 -1.32
N LEU A 40 -21.01 1.50 -2.43
CA LEU A 40 -21.13 0.88 -3.74
C LEU A 40 -19.75 0.38 -4.19
N ARG A 41 -19.70 -0.85 -4.67
CA ARG A 41 -18.57 -1.38 -5.41
C ARG A 41 -19.02 -1.76 -6.81
N GLN A 42 -18.23 -1.36 -7.81
CA GLN A 42 -18.43 -1.72 -9.20
C GLN A 42 -17.17 -2.42 -9.72
N VAL A 43 -17.35 -3.61 -10.29
CA VAL A 43 -16.28 -4.41 -10.87
C VAL A 43 -16.52 -4.57 -12.36
N PHE A 44 -15.51 -4.26 -13.17
CA PHE A 44 -15.51 -4.47 -14.60
C PHE A 44 -14.48 -5.55 -14.95
N GLU A 45 -14.76 -6.30 -16.00
CA GLU A 45 -13.78 -7.21 -16.59
C GLU A 45 -12.68 -6.41 -17.29
N SER A 46 -11.45 -6.86 -17.16
CA SER A 46 -10.29 -6.23 -17.76
C SER A 46 -9.25 -7.29 -18.08
N GLU A 47 -8.73 -7.27 -19.30
CA GLU A 47 -7.70 -8.21 -19.75
C GLU A 47 -6.36 -7.92 -19.09
N ASP A 48 -5.50 -8.95 -18.93
CA ASP A 48 -4.21 -8.79 -18.24
C ASP A 48 -3.29 -7.77 -18.91
N GLU A 49 -3.29 -7.72 -20.24
CA GLU A 49 -2.49 -6.81 -21.05
C GLU A 49 -3.05 -5.37 -21.11
N GLU A 50 -4.20 -5.11 -20.51
CA GLU A 50 -4.81 -3.80 -20.53
C GLU A 50 -4.12 -2.84 -19.57
N GLY A 51 -3.59 -1.73 -20.08
CA GLY A 51 -3.06 -0.64 -19.26
C GLY A 51 -4.17 0.33 -18.84
N LEU A 52 -4.14 0.74 -17.57
CA LEU A 52 -5.10 1.69 -16.98
C LEU A 52 -4.35 2.91 -16.44
N TYR A 53 -4.70 4.11 -16.93
CA TYR A 53 -3.99 5.35 -16.68
C TYR A 53 -4.94 6.44 -16.16
N GLY A 54 -4.46 7.35 -15.35
CA GLY A 54 -5.27 8.49 -14.88
C GLY A 54 -5.32 8.62 -13.36
N LEU A 55 -6.50 8.73 -12.77
CA LEU A 55 -6.81 8.90 -11.34
C LEU A 55 -6.31 10.22 -10.73
N GLY A 56 -5.72 11.11 -11.52
CA GLY A 56 -5.20 12.39 -11.09
C GLY A 56 -3.68 12.40 -10.89
N GLN A 57 -3.19 13.19 -9.94
CA GLN A 57 -1.77 13.31 -9.62
C GLN A 57 -1.52 12.84 -8.19
N HIS A 58 -0.81 11.74 -8.07
CA HIS A 58 -0.43 11.14 -6.80
C HIS A 58 1.09 11.21 -6.63
N GLN A 59 1.57 11.21 -5.38
CA GLN A 59 3.00 11.26 -5.08
C GLN A 59 3.60 9.84 -5.01
N SER A 60 3.17 8.97 -5.92
CA SER A 60 3.73 7.65 -6.18
C SER A 60 4.35 7.63 -7.57
N ASP A 61 5.27 6.73 -7.84
CA ASP A 61 5.85 6.53 -9.17
C ASP A 61 4.98 5.61 -10.04
N GLU A 62 3.71 5.42 -9.66
CA GLU A 62 2.75 4.60 -10.39
C GLU A 62 2.22 5.35 -11.61
N PHE A 63 2.39 4.77 -12.78
CA PHE A 63 1.87 5.29 -14.02
C PHE A 63 0.73 4.42 -14.58
N ASN A 64 0.94 3.10 -14.59
CA ASN A 64 -0.10 2.14 -14.94
C ASN A 64 -0.75 1.59 -13.66
N TYR A 65 -2.04 1.82 -13.52
CA TYR A 65 -2.83 1.39 -12.34
C TYR A 65 -3.42 -0.01 -12.46
N LYS A 66 -3.14 -0.77 -13.52
CA LYS A 66 -3.56 -2.18 -13.61
C LYS A 66 -2.97 -2.98 -12.45
N GLY A 67 -3.82 -3.65 -11.69
CA GLY A 67 -3.41 -4.40 -10.49
C GLY A 67 -2.95 -3.55 -9.29
N LYS A 68 -3.08 -2.23 -9.37
CA LYS A 68 -2.75 -1.29 -8.30
C LYS A 68 -3.99 -0.84 -7.56
N ASN A 69 -3.79 -0.23 -6.40
CA ASN A 69 -4.86 0.39 -5.63
C ASN A 69 -4.56 1.86 -5.36
N GLU A 70 -5.62 2.69 -5.33
CA GLU A 70 -5.48 4.11 -4.99
C GLU A 70 -6.71 4.59 -4.22
N GLU A 71 -6.48 5.38 -3.17
CA GLU A 71 -7.54 6.08 -2.47
C GLU A 71 -7.67 7.50 -3.06
N LEU A 72 -8.85 7.79 -3.61
CA LEU A 72 -9.15 9.05 -4.26
C LEU A 72 -9.62 10.07 -3.21
N PHE A 73 -8.65 10.58 -2.47
CA PHE A 73 -8.85 11.59 -1.44
C PHE A 73 -7.97 12.82 -1.75
N GLN A 74 -8.61 13.99 -1.84
CA GLN A 74 -7.94 15.25 -2.17
C GLN A 74 -7.34 15.89 -0.93
N TYR A 75 -6.05 16.21 -0.98
CA TYR A 75 -5.37 17.04 0.02
C TYR A 75 -4.16 17.74 -0.60
N ASN A 76 -3.45 18.55 0.21
CA ASN A 76 -2.26 19.25 -0.29
C ASN A 76 -1.25 18.27 -0.92
N THR A 77 -0.79 18.58 -2.12
CA THR A 77 0.14 17.77 -2.93
C THR A 77 -0.45 16.52 -3.58
N LYS A 78 -1.74 16.23 -3.40
CA LYS A 78 -2.44 15.13 -4.05
C LYS A 78 -3.70 15.63 -4.73
N VAL A 79 -3.78 15.45 -6.05
CA VAL A 79 -4.97 15.77 -6.85
C VAL A 79 -5.65 14.47 -7.25
N SER A 80 -6.86 14.25 -6.78
CA SER A 80 -7.64 13.05 -7.09
C SER A 80 -8.68 13.37 -8.15
N VAL A 81 -8.62 12.63 -9.27
CA VAL A 81 -9.58 12.73 -10.37
C VAL A 81 -10.12 11.33 -10.63
N PRO A 82 -11.43 11.08 -10.41
CA PRO A 82 -12.00 9.75 -10.57
C PRO A 82 -12.25 9.43 -12.07
N PHE A 83 -11.20 9.57 -12.87
CA PHE A 83 -11.21 9.30 -14.30
C PHE A 83 -10.03 8.42 -14.68
N ILE A 84 -10.31 7.35 -15.39
CA ILE A 84 -9.33 6.40 -15.89
C ILE A 84 -9.44 6.25 -17.39
N VAL A 85 -8.31 6.09 -18.05
CA VAL A 85 -8.20 5.83 -19.50
C VAL A 85 -7.57 4.46 -19.70
N SER A 86 -8.19 3.65 -20.54
CA SER A 86 -7.68 2.35 -20.93
C SER A 86 -6.81 2.46 -22.20
N SER A 87 -5.77 1.61 -22.27
CA SER A 87 -4.99 1.38 -23.50
C SER A 87 -5.82 0.88 -24.67
N LYS A 88 -7.04 0.38 -24.41
CA LYS A 88 -8.01 -0.03 -25.42
C LYS A 88 -8.81 1.14 -26.04
N GLY A 89 -8.52 2.38 -25.67
CA GLY A 89 -9.09 3.59 -26.28
C GLY A 89 -10.45 4.00 -25.73
N TYR A 90 -10.77 3.64 -24.50
CA TYR A 90 -11.94 4.16 -23.77
C TYR A 90 -11.54 4.84 -22.46
N GLY A 91 -12.45 5.61 -21.89
CA GLY A 91 -12.29 6.20 -20.57
C GLY A 91 -13.54 6.00 -19.70
N VAL A 92 -13.31 5.92 -18.40
CA VAL A 92 -14.38 5.81 -17.40
C VAL A 92 -14.27 6.97 -16.42
N LEU A 93 -15.31 7.80 -16.36
CA LEU A 93 -15.48 8.80 -15.32
C LEU A 93 -16.39 8.24 -14.24
N TRP A 94 -15.86 8.06 -13.05
CA TRP A 94 -16.62 7.71 -11.87
C TRP A 94 -17.19 8.97 -11.22
N HIS A 95 -18.35 9.40 -11.69
CA HIS A 95 -18.99 10.64 -11.25
C HIS A 95 -19.60 10.49 -9.85
N ASN A 96 -18.74 10.53 -8.85
CA ASN A 96 -19.10 10.39 -7.44
C ASN A 96 -18.30 11.40 -6.59
N TYR A 97 -18.98 12.09 -5.66
CA TYR A 97 -18.37 13.08 -4.77
C TYR A 97 -17.98 12.51 -3.40
N SER A 98 -18.27 11.24 -3.16
CA SER A 98 -17.88 10.56 -1.93
C SER A 98 -16.46 10.01 -2.04
N LEU A 99 -15.86 9.66 -0.88
CA LEU A 99 -14.60 8.94 -0.85
C LEU A 99 -14.67 7.69 -1.74
N SER A 100 -13.78 7.62 -2.69
CA SER A 100 -13.70 6.51 -3.64
C SER A 100 -12.35 5.80 -3.53
N ARG A 101 -12.34 4.51 -3.82
CA ARG A 101 -11.13 3.70 -3.91
C ARG A 101 -11.12 2.95 -5.23
N PHE A 102 -9.97 2.92 -5.87
CA PHE A 102 -9.71 2.15 -7.07
C PHE A 102 -8.90 0.90 -6.72
N GLY A 103 -9.18 -0.23 -7.35
CA GLY A 103 -8.46 -1.48 -7.17
C GLY A 103 -8.81 -2.23 -5.88
N ASP A 104 -7.83 -2.91 -5.29
CA ASP A 104 -8.02 -3.70 -4.07
C ASP A 104 -8.41 -2.82 -2.88
N LYS A 105 -9.57 -3.08 -2.30
CA LYS A 105 -10.12 -2.31 -1.17
C LYS A 105 -9.67 -2.80 0.20
N ARG A 106 -8.94 -3.92 0.27
CA ARG A 106 -8.49 -4.45 1.57
C ARG A 106 -7.58 -3.44 2.27
N PRO A 107 -7.65 -3.34 3.61
CA PRO A 107 -6.70 -2.51 4.34
C PRO A 107 -5.30 -3.13 4.29
N TYR A 108 -4.27 -2.28 4.23
CA TYR A 108 -2.91 -2.70 4.48
C TYR A 108 -2.75 -3.10 5.95
N ALA A 109 -2.07 -4.20 6.20
CA ALA A 109 -1.82 -4.75 7.54
C ALA A 109 -0.36 -4.58 7.97
N ASP A 110 -0.09 -4.73 9.26
CA ASP A 110 1.26 -4.71 9.80
C ASP A 110 2.06 -5.93 9.31
N LEU A 111 3.38 -5.82 9.26
CA LEU A 111 4.27 -6.88 8.75
C LEU A 111 4.03 -8.23 9.44
N GLY A 112 3.92 -8.24 10.77
CA GLY A 112 3.74 -9.46 11.56
C GLY A 112 2.39 -10.15 11.35
N ASP A 113 1.36 -9.41 10.93
CA ASP A 113 0.04 -9.99 10.61
C ASP A 113 0.09 -10.79 9.28
N VAL A 114 0.94 -10.35 8.34
CA VAL A 114 1.00 -10.90 6.99
C VAL A 114 2.11 -11.92 6.83
N PHE A 115 3.28 -11.68 7.39
CA PHE A 115 4.45 -12.55 7.27
C PHE A 115 4.75 -13.34 8.54
N GLY A 116 5.49 -14.43 8.43
CA GLY A 116 6.35 -14.89 9.50
C GLY A 116 7.57 -13.99 9.60
N LEU A 117 7.86 -13.43 10.78
CA LEU A 117 9.01 -12.56 11.00
C LEU A 117 10.12 -13.29 11.72
N TYR A 118 11.37 -12.98 11.35
CA TYR A 118 12.57 -13.51 11.98
C TYR A 118 13.59 -12.37 12.16
N GLY A 119 14.14 -12.27 13.36
CA GLY A 119 15.20 -11.33 13.66
C GLY A 119 16.55 -11.68 13.01
N LYS A 120 17.53 -10.79 13.13
CA LYS A 120 18.91 -11.02 12.63
C LYS A 120 19.56 -12.26 13.23
N ASP A 121 19.16 -12.66 14.41
CA ASP A 121 19.63 -13.87 15.10
C ASP A 121 18.82 -15.14 14.73
N GLY A 122 17.86 -15.01 13.82
CA GLY A 122 16.98 -16.09 13.35
C GLY A 122 15.81 -16.42 14.27
N ARG A 123 15.64 -15.72 15.40
CA ARG A 123 14.47 -15.91 16.27
C ARG A 123 13.19 -15.46 15.58
N ALA A 124 12.16 -16.30 15.70
CA ALA A 124 10.84 -16.01 15.14
C ALA A 124 10.06 -15.01 15.99
N GLY A 125 9.18 -14.27 15.33
CA GLY A 125 8.17 -13.41 15.97
C GLY A 125 8.35 -11.91 15.70
N ALA A 126 9.57 -11.46 15.39
CA ALA A 126 9.83 -10.05 15.16
C ALA A 126 11.05 -9.81 14.26
N LEU A 127 11.18 -8.61 13.71
CA LEU A 127 12.42 -8.10 13.14
C LEU A 127 13.31 -7.51 14.25
N THR A 128 14.60 -7.43 14.00
CA THR A 128 15.54 -6.73 14.88
C THR A 128 15.52 -5.24 14.53
N ALA A 129 14.96 -4.42 15.40
CA ALA A 129 15.02 -2.97 15.31
C ALA A 129 16.28 -2.46 16.03
N THR A 130 17.12 -1.70 15.33
CA THR A 130 18.30 -1.07 15.90
C THR A 130 18.19 0.45 15.75
N TYR A 131 18.23 1.15 16.87
CA TYR A 131 18.20 2.60 16.94
C TYR A 131 19.60 3.12 17.24
N TYR A 132 20.04 4.13 16.49
CA TYR A 132 21.37 4.72 16.60
C TYR A 132 21.26 6.20 17.00
N THR A 133 22.23 6.68 17.75
CA THR A 133 22.32 8.10 18.14
C THR A 133 22.87 9.00 17.03
N ASP A 134 23.40 8.39 15.96
CA ASP A 134 24.00 9.09 14.83
C ASP A 134 23.49 8.56 13.47
N LYS A 135 23.56 9.41 12.44
CA LYS A 135 23.12 9.08 11.07
C LYS A 135 24.02 8.04 10.39
N ALA A 136 25.28 7.93 10.83
CA ALA A 136 26.25 7.00 10.24
C ALA A 136 26.18 5.60 10.84
N LYS A 137 25.27 5.38 11.81
CA LYS A 137 25.03 4.07 12.47
C LYS A 137 26.25 3.54 13.25
N ASN A 138 27.09 4.42 13.79
CA ASN A 138 28.28 4.04 14.57
C ASN A 138 27.96 3.75 16.04
N SER A 139 26.93 4.40 16.59
CA SER A 139 26.60 4.35 18.02
C SER A 139 25.19 3.84 18.24
N VAL A 140 25.09 2.58 18.66
CA VAL A 140 23.80 1.95 18.99
C VAL A 140 23.28 2.53 20.30
N LEU A 141 22.05 3.07 20.27
CA LEU A 141 21.29 3.47 21.43
C LEU A 141 20.64 2.26 22.09
N ILE A 142 19.85 1.51 21.30
CA ILE A 142 19.14 0.31 21.74
C ILE A 142 18.85 -0.62 20.57
N GLN A 143 18.80 -1.90 20.85
CA GLN A 143 18.29 -2.93 19.93
C GLN A 143 17.15 -3.65 20.61
N ARG A 144 16.06 -3.87 19.87
CA ARG A 144 14.88 -4.57 20.38
C ARG A 144 14.14 -5.31 19.28
N ASP A 145 13.28 -6.23 19.67
CA ASP A 145 12.42 -6.97 18.74
C ASP A 145 11.14 -6.17 18.45
N GLU A 146 10.78 -6.02 17.16
CA GLU A 146 9.57 -5.32 16.72
C GLU A 146 8.87 -6.12 15.63
N ASP A 147 7.58 -6.41 15.83
CA ASP A 147 6.73 -7.15 14.88
C ASP A 147 6.09 -6.27 13.82
N LYS A 148 6.27 -4.96 13.94
CA LYS A 148 5.77 -3.94 13.02
C LYS A 148 6.64 -2.69 13.02
N VAL A 149 6.53 -1.92 11.95
CA VAL A 149 7.04 -0.57 11.85
C VAL A 149 5.83 0.36 11.79
N ASP A 150 5.40 0.89 12.93
CA ASP A 150 4.19 1.73 13.05
C ASP A 150 4.48 2.96 13.94
N TYR A 151 5.10 3.96 13.32
CA TYR A 151 5.36 5.28 13.87
C TYR A 151 4.77 6.35 12.94
N GLU A 152 3.54 6.09 12.43
CA GLU A 152 2.92 6.84 11.35
C GLU A 152 2.26 8.16 11.78
N ASN A 153 2.07 8.38 13.09
CA ASN A 153 1.30 9.52 13.59
C ASN A 153 1.73 9.93 15.00
N LEU A 154 1.17 11.04 15.49
CA LEU A 154 1.47 11.61 16.82
C LEU A 154 1.17 10.67 18.00
N LYS A 155 0.32 9.65 17.82
CA LYS A 155 0.06 8.65 18.87
C LYS A 155 1.15 7.59 18.88
N THR A 156 1.45 7.01 17.72
CA THR A 156 2.36 5.87 17.60
C THR A 156 3.83 6.29 17.72
N ILE A 157 4.19 7.51 17.31
CA ILE A 157 5.57 8.04 17.43
C ILE A 157 6.06 8.10 18.89
N LYS A 158 5.14 8.10 19.86
CA LYS A 158 5.48 8.06 21.29
C LYS A 158 6.12 6.74 21.72
N ASN A 159 5.98 5.68 20.92
CA ASN A 159 6.54 4.36 21.18
C ASN A 159 8.00 4.24 20.73
N LEU A 160 8.56 5.28 20.09
CA LEU A 160 10.01 5.35 19.86
C LEU A 160 10.78 5.32 21.18
N PRO A 161 12.04 4.85 21.19
CA PRO A 161 12.87 4.91 22.40
C PRO A 161 12.93 6.34 22.97
N ALA A 162 12.83 6.45 24.30
CA ALA A 162 12.70 7.77 24.99
C ALA A 162 13.83 8.74 24.66
N ASP A 163 15.06 8.24 24.56
CA ASP A 163 16.26 9.04 24.34
C ASP A 163 16.72 9.05 22.87
N PHE A 164 15.81 8.70 21.94
CA PHE A 164 16.12 8.68 20.51
C PHE A 164 16.25 10.10 19.95
N PRO A 165 17.49 10.57 19.62
CA PRO A 165 17.75 11.96 19.25
C PRO A 165 17.42 12.20 17.77
N LYS A 166 16.14 12.22 17.41
CA LYS A 166 15.61 12.24 16.03
C LYS A 166 16.38 13.09 15.02
N PRO A 167 16.77 14.34 15.28
CA PRO A 167 17.46 15.14 14.26
C PRO A 167 18.83 14.61 13.84
N SER A 168 19.49 13.83 14.70
CA SER A 168 20.83 13.27 14.45
C SER A 168 20.84 11.76 14.33
N ALA A 169 19.72 11.11 14.57
CA ALA A 169 19.58 9.66 14.72
C ALA A 169 19.36 8.92 13.41
N SER A 170 19.42 7.60 13.49
CA SER A 170 18.94 6.69 12.46
C SER A 170 18.36 5.44 13.10
N ALA A 171 17.54 4.71 12.34
CA ALA A 171 17.03 3.42 12.75
C ALA A 171 17.03 2.44 11.59
N THR A 172 17.16 1.14 11.90
CA THR A 172 17.01 0.04 10.94
C THR A 172 16.13 -1.05 11.53
N TRP A 173 15.34 -1.68 10.68
CA TRP A 173 14.64 -2.94 10.97
C TRP A 173 15.18 -3.99 10.00
N GLU A 174 15.72 -5.06 10.54
CA GLU A 174 16.43 -6.06 9.76
C GLU A 174 16.07 -7.47 10.21
N GLY A 175 16.07 -8.39 9.25
CA GLY A 175 15.79 -9.80 9.49
C GLY A 175 15.28 -10.48 8.24
N GLU A 176 14.36 -11.43 8.41
CA GLU A 176 13.73 -12.13 7.30
C GLU A 176 12.22 -12.12 7.44
N ILE A 177 11.52 -12.08 6.30
CA ILE A 177 10.09 -12.31 6.19
C ILE A 177 9.82 -13.63 5.50
N GLU A 178 8.90 -14.43 6.04
CA GLU A 178 8.42 -15.68 5.43
C GLU A 178 7.06 -15.45 4.82
N ALA A 179 6.96 -15.65 3.50
CA ALA A 179 5.72 -15.46 2.77
C ALA A 179 4.71 -16.59 3.10
N LYS A 180 3.48 -16.20 3.46
CA LYS A 180 2.40 -17.17 3.74
C LYS A 180 1.63 -17.59 2.49
N GLU A 181 1.75 -16.83 1.41
CA GLU A 181 1.13 -17.10 0.10
C GLU A 181 2.11 -16.83 -1.04
N THR A 182 1.94 -17.46 -2.18
CA THR A 182 2.70 -17.16 -3.39
C THR A 182 1.99 -16.06 -4.18
N GLY A 183 2.74 -15.04 -4.60
CA GLY A 183 2.26 -13.97 -5.47
C GLY A 183 2.84 -12.61 -5.13
N THR A 184 2.22 -11.57 -5.70
CA THR A 184 2.66 -10.18 -5.56
C THR A 184 2.16 -9.58 -4.25
N TYR A 185 3.09 -9.23 -3.37
CA TYR A 185 2.84 -8.46 -2.15
C TYR A 185 2.96 -6.98 -2.46
N HIS A 186 2.02 -6.16 -1.96
CA HIS A 186 2.04 -4.71 -2.11
C HIS A 186 2.46 -4.06 -0.80
N PHE A 187 3.58 -3.38 -0.81
CA PHE A 187 4.10 -2.63 0.33
C PHE A 187 3.66 -1.17 0.26
N LYS A 188 3.29 -0.61 1.39
CA LYS A 188 2.97 0.81 1.56
C LYS A 188 3.82 1.39 2.69
N LEU A 189 4.73 2.28 2.33
CA LEU A 189 5.57 3.03 3.25
C LEU A 189 4.95 4.42 3.49
N HIS A 190 4.52 4.69 4.73
CA HIS A 190 4.19 6.04 5.17
C HIS A 190 5.42 6.67 5.82
N TYR A 191 5.85 7.84 5.40
CA TYR A 191 7.14 8.36 5.85
C TYR A 191 7.27 9.88 5.87
N ALA A 192 8.12 10.33 6.79
CA ALA A 192 8.80 11.63 6.81
C ALA A 192 10.24 11.39 7.29
N GLY A 193 11.19 12.21 6.81
CA GLY A 193 12.62 11.91 6.87
C GLY A 193 13.07 11.14 5.63
N TYR A 194 14.28 10.58 5.67
CA TYR A 194 14.86 9.76 4.60
C TYR A 194 14.61 8.29 4.89
N THR A 195 14.18 7.55 3.88
CA THR A 195 13.85 6.12 4.02
C THR A 195 14.31 5.31 2.82
N LYS A 196 14.62 4.03 3.05
CA LYS A 196 14.87 2.99 2.02
C LYS A 196 14.26 1.68 2.49
N VAL A 197 13.78 0.87 1.56
CA VAL A 197 13.30 -0.48 1.87
C VAL A 197 13.88 -1.47 0.87
N PHE A 198 14.45 -2.55 1.42
CA PHE A 198 15.00 -3.68 0.66
C PHE A 198 14.24 -4.95 1.01
N VAL A 199 13.89 -5.73 -0.01
CA VAL A 199 13.32 -7.08 0.13
C VAL A 199 14.08 -8.00 -0.82
N ASN A 200 14.51 -9.15 -0.36
CA ASN A 200 15.31 -10.08 -1.15
C ASN A 200 16.60 -9.45 -1.72
N ASN A 201 17.23 -8.55 -0.96
CA ASN A 201 18.38 -7.73 -1.36
C ASN A 201 18.12 -6.76 -2.53
N GLU A 202 16.90 -6.63 -3.00
CA GLU A 202 16.50 -5.64 -3.99
C GLU A 202 15.97 -4.39 -3.29
N GLU A 203 16.40 -3.21 -3.74
CA GLU A 203 15.89 -1.93 -3.26
C GLU A 203 14.51 -1.67 -3.89
N ILE A 204 13.44 -2.15 -3.21
CA ILE A 204 12.06 -2.00 -3.70
C ILE A 204 11.51 -0.59 -3.49
N ILE A 205 12.03 0.14 -2.51
CA ILE A 205 11.76 1.57 -2.29
C ILE A 205 13.10 2.29 -2.20
N PRO A 206 13.47 3.05 -3.25
CA PRO A 206 14.72 3.82 -3.28
C PRO A 206 14.67 4.97 -2.28
N GLU A 207 15.83 5.56 -1.99
CA GLU A 207 15.89 6.68 -1.04
C GLU A 207 14.89 7.76 -1.39
N ARG A 208 14.01 8.04 -0.43
CA ARG A 208 12.99 9.07 -0.51
C ARG A 208 13.07 9.97 0.72
N TRP A 209 12.70 11.22 0.53
CA TRP A 209 12.61 12.21 1.60
C TRP A 209 11.24 12.90 1.59
N ARG A 210 10.70 13.11 2.78
CA ARG A 210 9.53 13.95 3.01
C ARG A 210 9.67 14.76 4.28
N ALA A 211 9.14 15.97 4.24
CA ALA A 211 9.04 16.81 5.43
C ALA A 211 7.97 16.29 6.40
N ALA A 212 8.18 16.47 7.70
CA ALA A 212 7.23 16.03 8.72
C ALA A 212 5.84 16.68 8.62
N TRP A 213 5.76 17.90 8.11
CA TRP A 213 4.48 18.59 7.89
C TRP A 213 3.73 18.11 6.65
N ASN A 214 4.38 17.31 5.81
CA ASN A 214 3.79 16.71 4.60
C ASN A 214 4.28 15.27 4.41
N PRO A 215 4.02 14.36 5.38
CA PRO A 215 4.33 12.95 5.21
C PRO A 215 3.50 12.37 4.05
N ASN A 216 4.02 11.32 3.41
CA ASN A 216 3.34 10.71 2.28
C ASN A 216 3.52 9.21 2.25
N ASP A 217 2.68 8.56 1.44
CA ASP A 217 2.77 7.14 1.17
C ASP A 217 3.56 6.88 -0.11
N TYR A 218 4.44 5.89 -0.08
CA TYR A 218 5.08 5.31 -1.25
C TYR A 218 4.71 3.82 -1.34
N LYS A 219 4.43 3.36 -2.56
CA LYS A 219 4.02 1.98 -2.79
C LYS A 219 5.05 1.24 -3.64
N ALA A 220 5.28 0.00 -3.31
CA ALA A 220 6.14 -0.91 -4.06
C ALA A 220 5.58 -2.32 -4.04
N THR A 221 6.08 -3.19 -4.90
CA THR A 221 5.67 -4.59 -4.95
C THR A 221 6.87 -5.52 -4.90
N ALA A 222 6.67 -6.74 -4.39
CA ALA A 222 7.63 -7.83 -4.50
C ALA A 222 6.88 -9.15 -4.71
N ASP A 223 7.39 -9.98 -5.62
CA ASP A 223 6.87 -11.32 -5.87
C ASP A 223 7.57 -12.30 -4.94
N LEU A 224 6.78 -12.97 -4.08
CA LEU A 224 7.30 -13.88 -3.07
C LEU A 224 6.60 -15.23 -3.18
N GLU A 225 7.30 -16.30 -2.78
CA GLU A 225 6.80 -17.66 -2.82
C GLU A 225 6.50 -18.17 -1.40
N LYS A 226 5.35 -18.79 -1.23
CA LYS A 226 4.89 -19.38 0.02
C LYS A 226 5.96 -20.27 0.68
N GLY A 227 6.18 -20.05 1.98
CA GLY A 227 7.12 -20.81 2.80
C GLY A 227 8.59 -20.47 2.57
N LYS A 228 8.91 -19.56 1.63
CA LYS A 228 10.27 -19.04 1.48
C LYS A 228 10.51 -17.84 2.38
N ARG A 229 11.73 -17.73 2.88
CA ARG A 229 12.23 -16.60 3.65
C ARG A 229 13.03 -15.67 2.75
N TYR A 230 12.83 -14.39 2.95
CA TYR A 230 13.47 -13.31 2.20
C TYR A 230 14.04 -12.30 3.17
N PRO A 231 15.30 -11.90 3.02
CA PRO A 231 15.86 -10.83 3.82
C PRO A 231 15.07 -9.53 3.59
N ILE A 232 14.79 -8.83 4.69
CA ILE A 232 14.19 -7.50 4.67
C ILE A 232 15.09 -6.53 5.43
N ARG A 233 15.23 -5.30 4.92
CA ARG A 233 15.89 -4.20 5.61
C ARG A 233 15.14 -2.90 5.33
N ILE A 234 14.80 -2.21 6.40
CA ILE A 234 14.15 -0.91 6.38
C ILE A 234 15.12 0.07 7.03
N GLU A 235 15.42 1.17 6.37
CA GLU A 235 16.29 2.23 6.86
C GLU A 235 15.53 3.52 7.02
N TRP A 236 15.77 4.23 8.11
CA TRP A 236 15.14 5.50 8.40
C TRP A 236 16.12 6.49 9.04
N LEU A 237 16.19 7.69 8.47
CA LEU A 237 16.87 8.84 9.06
C LEU A 237 15.79 9.90 9.31
N PRO A 238 15.34 10.08 10.54
CA PRO A 238 14.46 11.19 10.90
C PRO A 238 15.13 12.52 10.55
N ASP A 239 14.31 13.46 10.04
CA ASP A 239 14.79 14.80 9.67
C ASP A 239 14.03 15.86 10.49
N GLY A 240 14.44 16.03 11.75
CA GLY A 240 13.82 16.92 12.70
C GLY A 240 13.18 16.21 13.90
N ASP A 241 12.67 17.01 14.84
CA ASP A 241 12.07 16.52 16.09
C ASP A 241 10.79 15.72 15.87
N VAL A 242 10.06 16.03 14.81
CA VAL A 242 8.88 15.29 14.36
C VAL A 242 9.20 14.62 13.04
N SER A 243 9.07 13.31 12.98
CA SER A 243 9.26 12.53 11.78
C SER A 243 8.48 11.23 11.92
N TYR A 244 8.08 10.62 10.81
CA TYR A 244 7.18 9.47 10.80
C TYR A 244 7.75 8.34 9.95
N ILE A 245 7.44 7.11 10.34
CA ILE A 245 7.66 5.93 9.51
C ILE A 245 6.66 4.84 9.85
N GLY A 246 6.12 4.20 8.82
CA GLY A 246 5.31 3.00 8.94
C GLY A 246 5.42 2.17 7.68
N LEU A 247 5.54 0.87 7.80
CA LEU A 247 5.54 -0.05 6.67
C LEU A 247 4.44 -1.08 6.86
N LYS A 248 3.48 -1.05 5.94
CA LYS A 248 2.35 -1.99 5.91
C LYS A 248 2.34 -2.74 4.58
N VAL A 249 1.62 -3.82 4.55
CA VAL A 249 1.61 -4.72 3.40
C VAL A 249 0.22 -5.29 3.14
N LEU A 250 -0.10 -5.53 1.85
CA LEU A 250 -1.18 -6.41 1.40
C LEU A 250 -0.58 -7.71 0.89
N SER A 251 -1.09 -8.83 1.39
CA SER A 251 -0.83 -10.15 0.80
C SER A 251 -1.45 -10.26 -0.59
N PRO A 252 -0.98 -11.18 -1.43
CA PRO A 252 -1.66 -11.52 -2.67
C PRO A 252 -3.15 -11.79 -2.42
N LEU A 253 -4.00 -11.48 -3.41
CA LEU A 253 -5.40 -11.85 -3.35
C LEU A 253 -5.52 -13.38 -3.26
N PRO A 254 -6.35 -13.92 -2.37
CA PRO A 254 -6.73 -15.33 -2.39
C PRO A 254 -7.24 -15.73 -3.77
N GLU A 255 -7.00 -16.97 -4.19
CA GLU A 255 -7.35 -17.43 -5.55
C GLU A 255 -8.84 -17.24 -5.86
N GLU A 256 -9.70 -17.57 -4.89
CA GLU A 256 -11.15 -17.35 -4.98
C GLU A 256 -11.54 -15.89 -5.19
N GLU A 257 -10.77 -14.95 -4.61
CA GLU A 257 -10.99 -13.53 -4.79
C GLU A 257 -10.35 -13.00 -6.08
N ARG A 258 -9.25 -13.62 -6.54
CA ARG A 258 -8.67 -13.30 -7.86
C ARG A 258 -9.66 -13.61 -8.98
N GLU A 259 -10.30 -14.79 -8.95
CA GLU A 259 -11.34 -15.16 -9.91
C GLU A 259 -12.57 -14.22 -9.84
N ARG A 260 -12.82 -13.60 -8.68
CA ARG A 260 -13.91 -12.65 -8.47
C ARG A 260 -13.55 -11.23 -8.90
N LEU A 261 -12.26 -10.88 -9.00
CA LEU A 261 -11.75 -9.54 -9.30
C LEU A 261 -11.02 -9.43 -10.64
N ALA A 262 -10.72 -10.59 -11.25
CA ALA A 262 -10.09 -10.68 -12.58
C ALA A 262 -11.05 -10.36 -13.72
#